data_73a9add1378384a9656d1a0d20a0be9d
#
_entry.id   73a9add1378384a9656d1a0d20a0be9d
#
_cell.length_a   1.000
_cell.length_b   1.000
_cell.length_c   1.000
_cell.angle_alpha   90.00
_cell.angle_beta   90.00
_cell.angle_gamma   90.00
#
_symmetry.space_group_name_H-M   'P 1'
#
loop_
_entity.id
_entity.type
_entity.pdbx_description
1 polymer ?
#
loop_
_entity_poly.entity_id
_entity_poly.type
_entity_poly.pdbx_seq_one_letter_code
_entity_poly.pdbx_strand_id
1 'polypeptide(L)'
;MEESATRTDIRQADGRTTVIDIRGDVTAASEPVLMSAYEEATRQGSHRLVLNFSGLEYMNSGGIGMLVTLLVRANRQHRQLAAFGLSDHYREIFELTRLDEAIAIYDNEQSALAGPTQGGSS
;
A
#
# COMPACT_ATOMS: atom_id res chain seq x y z
N MET A 1 25.01 -11.10 2.41
CA MET A 1 24.46 -10.93 2.32
C MET A 1 23.60 -10.30 2.13
N GLU A 2 23.08 -10.34 1.63
CA GLU A 2 22.34 -9.50 1.64
C GLU A 2 21.02 -9.67 1.81
N GLU A 3 20.36 -9.03 2.55
CA GLU A 3 19.00 -9.11 2.69
C GLU A 3 18.28 -8.48 1.55
N SER A 4 17.04 -8.87 1.24
CA SER A 4 16.22 -8.22 0.23
C SER A 4 15.77 -6.87 0.78
N ALA A 5 16.41 -5.83 0.34
CA ALA A 5 16.01 -4.48 0.75
C ALA A 5 14.65 -4.13 0.16
N THR A 6 13.99 -3.18 0.78
CA THR A 6 12.74 -2.63 0.26
C THR A 6 13.01 -1.84 -1.01
N ARG A 7 12.25 -2.11 -2.05
CA ARG A 7 12.35 -1.35 -3.31
C ARG A 7 10.96 -0.90 -3.70
N THR A 8 10.87 0.32 -4.20
CA THR A 8 9.59 0.90 -4.60
C THR A 8 9.70 1.50 -5.99
N ASP A 9 8.59 1.44 -6.72
CA ASP A 9 8.42 2.16 -7.99
C ASP A 9 7.08 2.87 -7.95
N ILE A 10 7.04 4.04 -8.57
CA ILE A 10 5.82 4.85 -8.58
C ILE A 10 5.26 4.82 -10.00
N ARG A 11 3.99 4.45 -10.13
CA ARG A 11 3.31 4.44 -11.43
C ARG A 11 2.01 5.21 -11.30
N GLN A 12 1.81 6.17 -12.19
CA GLN A 12 0.56 6.91 -12.19
C GLN A 12 -0.46 6.15 -13.05
N ALA A 13 -1.55 5.72 -12.44
CA ALA A 13 -2.56 4.94 -13.14
C ALA A 13 -3.53 5.85 -13.89
N ASP A 14 -3.92 6.95 -13.26
CA ASP A 14 -4.78 7.95 -13.89
C ASP A 14 -4.58 9.25 -13.12
N GLY A 15 -5.40 10.25 -13.39
CA GLY A 15 -5.22 11.56 -12.77
C GLY A 15 -5.46 11.60 -11.27
N ARG A 16 -6.04 10.55 -10.69
CA ARG A 16 -6.41 10.53 -9.29
C ARG A 16 -5.77 9.40 -8.51
N THR A 17 -5.19 8.43 -9.18
CA THR A 17 -4.68 7.21 -8.54
C THR A 17 -3.24 6.96 -8.92
N THR A 18 -2.41 6.74 -7.93
CA THR A 18 -1.01 6.38 -8.12
C THR A 18 -0.78 5.01 -7.49
N VAL A 19 -0.02 4.17 -8.18
CA VAL A 19 0.35 2.84 -7.68
C VAL A 19 1.78 2.90 -7.17
N ILE A 20 1.99 2.37 -5.98
CA ILE A 20 3.33 2.20 -5.43
C ILE A 20 3.63 0.71 -5.42
N ASP A 21 4.55 0.29 -6.27
CA ASP A 21 5.02 -1.10 -6.28
C ASP A 21 6.01 -1.27 -5.14
N ILE A 22 5.77 -2.26 -4.30
CA ILE A 22 6.62 -2.53 -3.14
C ILE A 22 7.20 -3.93 -3.28
N ARG A 23 8.52 -4.03 -3.31
CA ARG A 23 9.21 -5.29 -3.50
C ARG A 23 10.20 -5.53 -2.39
N GLY A 24 10.51 -6.80 -2.15
CA GLY A 24 11.51 -7.20 -1.17
C GLY A 24 10.92 -7.30 0.21
N ASP A 25 11.68 -6.87 1.20
CA ASP A 25 11.30 -7.01 2.60
C ASP A 25 10.81 -5.68 3.16
N VAL A 26 9.71 -5.73 3.91
CA VAL A 26 9.17 -4.54 4.57
C VAL A 26 9.30 -4.74 6.07
N THR A 27 10.12 -3.90 6.68
CA THR A 27 10.41 -3.94 8.11
C THR A 27 10.42 -2.51 8.62
N ALA A 28 10.77 -2.33 9.90
CA ALA A 28 10.91 -0.99 10.45
C ALA A 28 11.99 -0.21 9.68
N ALA A 29 13.00 -0.89 9.16
CA ALA A 29 14.07 -0.24 8.39
C ALA A 29 13.60 0.27 7.04
N SER A 30 12.39 -0.11 6.61
CA SER A 30 11.85 0.35 5.33
C SER A 30 11.31 1.77 5.40
N GLU A 31 11.30 2.38 6.58
CA GLU A 31 10.65 3.68 6.75
C GLU A 31 11.11 4.73 5.74
N PRO A 32 12.42 4.97 5.55
CA PRO A 32 12.83 6.03 4.64
C PRO A 32 12.36 5.78 3.21
N VAL A 33 12.42 4.52 2.76
CA VAL A 33 12.03 4.18 1.40
C VAL A 33 10.53 4.36 1.21
N LEU A 34 9.73 3.86 2.15
CA LEU A 34 8.28 3.93 2.02
C LEU A 34 7.77 5.35 2.18
N MET A 35 8.34 6.13 3.10
CA MET A 35 7.92 7.52 3.27
C MET A 35 8.30 8.36 2.05
N SER A 36 9.47 8.09 1.47
CA SER A 36 9.89 8.79 0.27
C SER A 36 8.96 8.48 -0.90
N ALA A 37 8.59 7.20 -1.05
CA ALA A 37 7.65 6.81 -2.09
C ALA A 37 6.29 7.47 -1.89
N TYR A 38 5.82 7.50 -0.65
CA TYR A 38 4.55 8.15 -0.34
C TYR A 38 4.60 9.63 -0.72
N GLU A 39 5.67 10.32 -0.34
CA GLU A 39 5.78 11.75 -0.63
C GLU A 39 5.83 12.00 -2.12
N GLU A 40 6.57 11.17 -2.85
CA GLU A 40 6.63 11.34 -4.30
C GLU A 40 5.27 11.11 -4.94
N ALA A 41 4.57 10.08 -4.51
CA ALA A 41 3.25 9.77 -5.05
C ALA A 41 2.26 10.90 -4.77
N THR A 42 2.31 11.46 -3.56
CA THR A 42 1.34 12.50 -3.19
C THR A 42 1.68 13.84 -3.82
N ARG A 43 2.94 14.06 -4.18
CA ARG A 43 3.35 15.29 -4.85
C ARG A 43 2.62 15.48 -6.17
N GLN A 44 2.15 14.40 -6.76
CA GLN A 44 1.42 14.44 -8.01
C GLN A 44 -0.06 14.70 -7.83
N GLY A 45 -0.51 14.89 -6.58
CA GLY A 45 -1.88 15.26 -6.28
C GLY A 45 -2.87 14.10 -6.25
N SER A 46 -2.39 12.86 -6.16
CA SER A 46 -3.27 11.71 -6.16
C SER A 46 -4.10 11.67 -4.89
N HIS A 47 -5.39 11.36 -5.03
CA HIS A 47 -6.28 11.16 -3.90
C HIS A 47 -6.26 9.73 -3.40
N ARG A 48 -5.84 8.81 -4.23
CA ARG A 48 -5.88 7.38 -3.92
C ARG A 48 -4.53 6.76 -4.24
N LEU A 49 -4.02 6.01 -3.28
CA LEU A 49 -2.75 5.32 -3.44
C LEU A 49 -3.02 3.82 -3.35
N VAL A 50 -2.53 3.08 -4.33
CA VAL A 50 -2.68 1.64 -4.38
C VAL A 50 -1.32 1.01 -4.15
N LEU A 51 -1.22 0.20 -3.11
CA LEU A 51 0.02 -0.47 -2.75
C LEU A 51 0.05 -1.85 -3.41
N ASN A 52 1.03 -2.08 -4.25
CA ASN A 52 1.18 -3.35 -4.93
C ASN A 52 2.18 -4.22 -4.18
N PHE A 53 1.69 -5.26 -3.54
CA PHE A 53 2.52 -6.17 -2.75
C PHE A 53 2.88 -7.44 -3.50
N SER A 54 2.68 -7.49 -4.82
CA SER A 54 2.97 -8.70 -5.58
C SER A 54 4.44 -9.11 -5.49
N GLY A 55 5.32 -8.15 -5.31
CA GLY A 55 6.75 -8.42 -5.19
C GLY A 55 7.26 -8.50 -3.76
N LEU A 56 6.35 -8.48 -2.80
CA LEU A 56 6.72 -8.58 -1.40
C LEU A 56 7.24 -9.96 -1.08
N GLU A 57 8.40 -10.05 -0.43
CA GLU A 57 8.99 -11.32 -0.05
C GLU A 57 8.80 -11.60 1.44
N TYR A 58 8.78 -10.55 2.26
CA TYR A 58 8.71 -10.73 3.69
C TYR A 58 8.25 -9.44 4.35
N MET A 59 7.45 -9.56 5.40
CA MET A 59 7.03 -8.41 6.19
C MET A 59 6.91 -8.86 7.65
N ASN A 60 7.52 -8.11 8.55
CA ASN A 60 7.44 -8.41 9.97
C ASN A 60 6.57 -7.35 10.68
N SER A 61 6.51 -7.42 11.99
CA SER A 61 5.67 -6.51 12.76
C SER A 61 6.11 -5.06 12.59
N GLY A 62 7.43 -4.83 12.40
CA GLY A 62 7.91 -3.48 12.12
C GLY A 62 7.37 -2.97 10.80
N GLY A 63 7.27 -3.85 9.80
CA GLY A 63 6.67 -3.49 8.52
C GLY A 63 5.19 -3.18 8.64
N ILE A 64 4.47 -3.97 9.43
CA ILE A 64 3.05 -3.68 9.69
C ILE A 64 2.93 -2.31 10.33
N GLY A 65 3.82 -1.99 11.29
CA GLY A 65 3.82 -0.68 11.92
C GLY A 65 4.04 0.44 10.91
N MET A 66 4.89 0.20 9.92
CA MET A 66 5.11 1.18 8.87
C MET A 66 3.85 1.43 8.05
N LEU A 67 3.10 0.37 7.76
CA LEU A 67 1.85 0.54 7.02
C LEU A 67 0.85 1.35 7.83
N VAL A 68 0.81 1.13 9.15
CA VAL A 68 -0.04 1.93 10.01
C VAL A 68 0.37 3.39 9.97
N THR A 69 1.68 3.66 9.96
CA THR A 69 2.19 5.02 9.85
C THR A 69 1.75 5.69 8.55
N LEU A 70 1.86 4.96 7.44
CA LEU A 70 1.40 5.48 6.16
C LEU A 70 -0.10 5.75 6.18
N LEU A 71 -0.86 4.84 6.80
CA LEU A 71 -2.31 4.99 6.88
C LEU A 71 -2.69 6.23 7.66
N VAL A 72 -2.03 6.47 8.80
CA VAL A 72 -2.31 7.65 9.60
C VAL A 72 -2.04 8.91 8.79
N ARG A 73 -0.92 8.91 8.07
CA ARG A 73 -0.56 10.07 7.25
C ARG A 73 -1.58 10.30 6.14
N ALA A 74 -1.97 9.22 5.46
CA ALA A 74 -2.95 9.32 4.38
C ALA A 74 -4.28 9.85 4.91
N ASN A 75 -4.72 9.37 6.07
CA ASN A 75 -5.96 9.84 6.67
C ASN A 75 -5.90 11.32 6.99
N ARG A 76 -4.77 11.80 7.49
CA ARG A 76 -4.61 13.21 7.78
C ARG A 76 -4.70 14.07 6.54
N GLN A 77 -4.30 13.53 5.40
CA GLN A 77 -4.29 14.26 4.14
C GLN A 77 -5.51 13.93 3.29
N HIS A 78 -6.48 13.20 3.85
CA HIS A 78 -7.72 12.83 3.17
C HIS A 78 -7.45 12.03 1.90
N ARG A 79 -6.48 11.10 1.97
CA ARG A 79 -6.16 10.20 0.87
C ARG A 79 -6.56 8.80 1.26
N GLN A 80 -6.90 8.01 0.27
CA GLN A 80 -7.32 6.63 0.48
C GLN A 80 -6.17 5.70 0.14
N LEU A 81 -6.01 4.65 0.95
CA LEU A 81 -5.07 3.58 0.67
C LEU A 81 -5.83 2.33 0.28
N ALA A 82 -5.32 1.65 -0.73
CA ALA A 82 -5.80 0.33 -1.13
C ALA A 82 -4.59 -0.54 -1.39
N ALA A 83 -4.78 -1.83 -1.48
CA ALA A 83 -3.67 -2.76 -1.70
C ALA A 83 -4.13 -3.94 -2.51
N PHE A 84 -3.21 -4.56 -3.23
CA PHE A 84 -3.45 -5.83 -3.89
C PHE A 84 -2.15 -6.64 -3.91
N GLY A 85 -2.25 -7.90 -4.26
CA GLY A 85 -1.09 -8.75 -4.41
C GLY A 85 -0.60 -9.40 -3.14
N LEU A 86 -1.34 -9.27 -2.04
CA LEU A 86 -0.96 -9.92 -0.80
C LEU A 86 -1.20 -11.42 -0.90
N SER A 87 -0.24 -12.20 -0.37
CA SER A 87 -0.45 -13.63 -0.24
C SER A 87 -1.53 -13.89 0.81
N ASP A 88 -2.06 -15.11 0.82
CA ASP A 88 -3.08 -15.49 1.79
C ASP A 88 -2.58 -15.27 3.22
N HIS A 89 -1.31 -15.56 3.45
CA HIS A 89 -0.70 -15.38 4.77
C HIS A 89 -0.79 -13.92 5.23
N TYR A 90 -0.42 -12.98 4.36
CA TYR A 90 -0.44 -11.57 4.74
C TYR A 90 -1.85 -11.01 4.74
N ARG A 91 -2.74 -11.54 3.88
CA ARG A 91 -4.15 -11.13 3.95
C ARG A 91 -4.73 -11.48 5.31
N GLU A 92 -4.40 -12.65 5.82
CA GLU A 92 -4.87 -13.06 7.13
C GLU A 92 -4.35 -12.14 8.23
N ILE A 93 -3.07 -11.75 8.13
CA ILE A 93 -2.50 -10.82 9.10
C ILE A 93 -3.22 -9.47 9.05
N PHE A 94 -3.54 -8.99 7.85
CA PHE A 94 -4.29 -7.74 7.72
C PHE A 94 -5.66 -7.86 8.36
N GLU A 95 -6.31 -9.03 8.23
CA GLU A 95 -7.61 -9.24 8.87
C GLU A 95 -7.49 -9.27 10.38
N LEU A 96 -6.49 -9.96 10.90
CA LEU A 96 -6.31 -10.08 12.33
C LEU A 96 -5.95 -8.74 12.98
N THR A 97 -5.26 -7.90 12.27
CA THR A 97 -4.87 -6.57 12.77
C THR A 97 -5.89 -5.49 12.41
N ARG A 98 -6.93 -5.86 11.69
CA ARG A 98 -7.99 -4.97 11.22
C ARG A 98 -7.50 -3.90 10.24
N LEU A 99 -6.33 -4.11 9.64
CA LEU A 99 -5.85 -3.21 8.61
C LEU A 99 -6.72 -3.24 7.38
N ASP A 100 -7.37 -4.38 7.12
CA ASP A 100 -8.27 -4.51 5.97
C ASP A 100 -9.51 -3.63 6.09
N GLU A 101 -9.81 -3.11 7.27
CA GLU A 101 -10.92 -2.18 7.43
C GLU A 101 -10.53 -0.76 7.03
N ALA A 102 -9.24 -0.46 7.05
CA ALA A 102 -8.75 0.87 6.72
C ALA A 102 -8.07 0.93 5.38
N ILE A 103 -7.50 -0.20 4.93
CA ILE A 103 -6.85 -0.32 3.63
C ILE A 103 -7.64 -1.35 2.85
N ALA A 104 -8.34 -0.91 1.80
CA ALA A 104 -9.16 -1.83 1.00
C ALA A 104 -8.25 -2.84 0.27
N ILE A 105 -8.55 -4.12 0.42
CA ILE A 105 -7.73 -5.19 -0.13
C ILE A 105 -8.42 -5.76 -1.37
N TYR A 106 -7.66 -5.88 -2.44
CA TYR A 106 -8.16 -6.39 -3.72
C TYR A 106 -7.33 -7.57 -4.17
N ASP A 107 -7.89 -8.37 -5.08
CA ASP A 107 -7.21 -9.56 -5.58
C ASP A 107 -6.14 -9.23 -6.61
N ASN A 108 -6.33 -8.15 -7.37
CA ASN A 108 -5.41 -7.81 -8.45
C ASN A 108 -5.46 -6.32 -8.72
N GLU A 109 -4.56 -5.87 -9.61
CA GLU A 109 -4.44 -4.46 -9.91
C GLU A 109 -5.70 -3.90 -10.54
N GLN A 110 -6.30 -4.65 -11.46
CA GLN A 110 -7.49 -4.17 -12.15
C GLN A 110 -8.62 -3.88 -11.17
N SER A 111 -8.86 -4.78 -10.22
CA SER A 111 -9.88 -4.56 -9.20
C SER A 111 -9.53 -3.38 -8.32
N ALA A 112 -8.25 -3.24 -7.97
CA ALA A 112 -7.81 -2.15 -7.11
C ALA A 112 -7.99 -0.80 -7.79
N LEU A 113 -7.71 -0.74 -9.08
CA LEU A 113 -7.85 0.52 -9.83
C LEU A 113 -9.30 0.88 -10.08
N ALA A 114 -10.16 -0.12 -10.24
CA ALA A 114 -11.60 0.14 -10.40
C ALA A 114 -12.20 0.73 -9.13
N GLY A 115 -11.60 0.38 -7.98
CA GLY A 115 -12.01 0.92 -6.70
C GLY A 115 -13.31 0.36 -6.19
N PRO A 116 -13.83 0.92 -5.10
CA PRO A 116 -15.12 0.49 -4.55
C PRO A 116 -16.20 0.88 -5.54
N THR A 117 -17.04 -0.07 -5.81
CA THR A 117 -18.13 0.22 -6.68
C THR A 117 -19.27 0.81 -5.86
N GLN A 118 -19.25 1.20 -5.68
CA GLN A 118 -20.01 1.67 -5.26
C GLN A 118 -20.49 2.30 -5.10
N GLY A 119 -20.31 2.13 -5.27
CA GLY A 119 -20.57 2.63 -5.25
C GLY A 119 -21.26 3.01 -5.23
N GLY A 120 -21.29 2.82 -5.28
CA GLY A 120 -21.62 3.04 -5.27
C GLY A 120 -22.35 3.37 -5.08
N SER A 121 -22.34 3.28 -5.09
CA SER A 121 -22.75 3.50 -4.94
C SER A 121 -23.28 3.76 -4.76
N SER A 122 -23.34 3.66 -4.75
CA SER A 122 -23.60 3.78 -4.61
C SER A 122 -23.85 3.89 -4.48
#